data_3b162cda210e70c58a93737b8d88fdb1
#
_entry.id   3b162cda210e70c58a93737b8d88fdb1
#
_cell.length_a   1.000
_cell.length_b   1.000
_cell.length_c   1.000
_cell.angle_alpha   90.00
_cell.angle_beta   90.00
_cell.angle_gamma   90.00
#
_symmetry.space_group_name_H-M   'P 1'
#
loop_
_entity.id
_entity.type
_entity.pdbx_description
1 polymer ?
#
loop_
_entity_poly.entity_id
_entity_poly.type
_entity_poly.pdbx_seq_one_letter_code
_entity_poly.pdbx_strand_id
1 'polypeptide(L)'
;MPHLNLTLLLLPTIAIATCIYPGGTKTQTTPFKPNCYIDTYNRILGPITRQFVSPAVSSPWICAQLCHDLNYTIAGMEDGNQCVCGNDLSKEAVKASSSDCNVTCTGTNSTYENARTCGGNWRIDIFPVQCSGTPEPVPPLTPYLNNPCLDTTKPYKDQPWCNASLGYQERINDIISRMSLPEKISALDTVTPAINSLGTVPYNWWSEATHGISHVRNSPETPYESNFAFPITTAMSYNRSLWKATGFQIGLEGRAFMNTGDAWSTFWAPVINLAREPRWGRNIETPGEDPYLSGEYATEFVQGFQNHPDDPNHLMASACCKHYVANSMENTRQQNTSWNRHDFNAKITQQDLVDSYMVPFQACVEKGKVSSLMCSYNSVNGK
;
A
#
# COMPACT_ATOMS: atom_id res chain seq x y z
N MET A 1 -19.23 -16.91 -59.38
CA MET A 1 -18.42 -17.43 -58.25
C MET A 1 -17.08 -16.76 -58.32
N PRO A 2 -16.80 -15.78 -57.47
CA PRO A 2 -15.43 -15.31 -57.29
C PRO A 2 -14.90 -15.85 -55.96
N HIS A 3 -13.69 -16.35 -56.01
CA HIS A 3 -12.92 -16.89 -54.89
C HIS A 3 -12.66 -15.83 -53.82
N LEU A 4 -13.10 -16.09 -52.57
CA LEU A 4 -12.69 -15.32 -51.42
C LEU A 4 -11.32 -15.79 -50.97
N ASN A 5 -10.31 -14.96 -51.21
CA ASN A 5 -8.97 -15.14 -50.66
C ASN A 5 -9.03 -14.76 -49.14
N LEU A 6 -8.99 -15.77 -48.30
CA LEU A 6 -8.84 -15.61 -46.83
C LEU A 6 -7.36 -15.34 -46.54
N THR A 7 -6.97 -14.07 -46.52
CA THR A 7 -5.67 -13.67 -46.01
C THR A 7 -5.67 -13.86 -44.51
N LEU A 8 -5.04 -14.92 -44.04
CA LEU A 8 -4.74 -15.16 -42.61
C LEU A 8 -3.85 -14.03 -42.13
N LEU A 9 -4.41 -13.06 -41.39
CA LEU A 9 -3.65 -12.10 -40.62
C LEU A 9 -2.92 -12.88 -39.52
N LEU A 10 -1.66 -13.16 -39.73
CA LEU A 10 -0.71 -13.57 -38.70
C LEU A 10 -0.63 -12.41 -37.70
N LEU A 11 -1.36 -12.53 -36.60
CA LEU A 11 -1.09 -11.75 -35.39
C LEU A 11 0.37 -12.01 -35.01
N PRO A 12 1.18 -10.99 -34.71
CA PRO A 12 2.51 -11.22 -34.20
C PRO A 12 2.37 -12.04 -32.91
N THR A 13 2.99 -13.20 -32.87
CA THR A 13 3.18 -13.96 -31.64
C THR A 13 4.00 -13.08 -30.71
N ILE A 14 3.34 -12.50 -29.73
CA ILE A 14 4.01 -11.81 -28.62
C ILE A 14 4.89 -12.88 -27.98
N ALA A 15 6.19 -12.77 -28.17
CA ALA A 15 7.17 -13.64 -27.51
C ALA A 15 7.18 -13.24 -26.03
N ILE A 16 6.40 -13.95 -25.22
CA ILE A 16 6.43 -13.82 -23.77
C ILE A 16 7.87 -14.14 -23.34
N ALA A 17 8.55 -13.18 -22.74
CA ALA A 17 9.86 -13.39 -22.17
C ALA A 17 9.82 -14.58 -21.22
N THR A 18 10.76 -15.52 -21.39
CA THR A 18 10.81 -16.71 -20.57
C THR A 18 12.00 -16.59 -19.62
N CYS A 19 11.74 -16.40 -18.35
CA CYS A 19 12.78 -16.31 -17.33
C CYS A 19 13.25 -17.70 -16.89
N ILE A 20 14.55 -17.83 -16.68
CA ILE A 20 15.16 -19.05 -16.12
C ILE A 20 15.51 -18.72 -14.67
N TYR A 21 14.99 -19.50 -13.74
CA TYR A 21 15.37 -19.42 -12.36
C TYR A 21 16.63 -20.29 -12.09
N PRO A 22 17.63 -19.85 -11.33
CA PRO A 22 18.79 -20.68 -11.01
C PRO A 22 18.34 -21.95 -10.26
N GLY A 23 18.44 -23.09 -10.91
CA GLY A 23 17.94 -24.37 -10.41
C GLY A 23 17.15 -25.16 -11.44
N GLY A 24 16.93 -24.60 -12.64
CA GLY A 24 16.48 -25.36 -13.80
C GLY A 24 15.10 -24.99 -14.38
N THR A 25 14.79 -25.67 -15.45
CA THR A 25 13.51 -25.62 -16.15
C THR A 25 12.38 -26.16 -15.28
N LYS A 26 11.12 -25.84 -15.61
CA LYS A 26 9.87 -26.28 -14.93
C LYS A 26 9.77 -27.76 -14.51
N THR A 27 10.74 -28.59 -14.89
CA THR A 27 10.74 -30.06 -14.68
C THR A 27 11.81 -30.55 -13.70
N GLN A 28 12.54 -29.68 -13.01
CA GLN A 28 13.67 -30.13 -12.18
C GLN A 28 13.22 -30.57 -10.77
N THR A 29 13.55 -31.81 -10.44
CA THR A 29 13.20 -32.51 -9.19
C THR A 29 14.24 -32.35 -8.06
N THR A 30 15.33 -31.63 -8.28
CA THR A 30 16.37 -31.41 -7.27
C THR A 30 16.01 -30.24 -6.34
N PRO A 31 16.18 -30.40 -5.01
CA PRO A 31 15.93 -29.30 -4.07
C PRO A 31 16.83 -28.10 -4.38
N PHE A 32 16.23 -26.95 -4.60
CA PHE A 32 16.93 -25.70 -4.75
C PHE A 32 17.47 -25.25 -3.38
N LYS A 33 18.72 -24.80 -3.34
CA LYS A 33 19.30 -24.23 -2.13
C LYS A 33 19.26 -22.70 -2.22
N PRO A 34 18.49 -22.01 -1.33
CA PRO A 34 18.39 -20.56 -1.34
C PRO A 34 19.75 -19.88 -1.19
N ASN A 35 19.96 -18.79 -1.94
CA ASN A 35 21.07 -17.87 -1.73
C ASN A 35 20.66 -16.79 -0.74
N CYS A 36 20.58 -17.17 0.52
CA CYS A 36 19.96 -16.43 1.60
C CYS A 36 20.89 -15.35 2.17
N TYR A 37 20.34 -14.15 2.36
CA TYR A 37 21.02 -13.02 3.00
C TYR A 37 20.15 -12.44 4.11
N ILE A 38 20.79 -11.81 5.10
CA ILE A 38 20.11 -10.98 6.08
C ILE A 38 19.67 -9.70 5.36
N ASP A 39 18.37 -9.46 5.26
CA ASP A 39 17.88 -8.16 4.81
C ASP A 39 17.80 -7.17 5.97
N THR A 40 17.84 -5.91 5.67
CA THR A 40 17.83 -4.81 6.64
C THR A 40 16.84 -3.75 6.19
N TYR A 41 16.54 -2.82 7.09
CA TYR A 41 15.66 -1.70 6.79
C TYR A 41 16.12 -0.89 5.55
N ASN A 42 17.45 -0.83 5.33
CA ASN A 42 18.04 -0.12 4.18
C ASN A 42 18.14 -0.98 2.93
N ARG A 43 17.54 -2.15 2.92
CA ARG A 43 17.60 -3.14 1.84
C ARG A 43 19.01 -3.46 1.33
N ILE A 44 19.32 -4.72 1.13
CA ILE A 44 20.64 -5.16 0.67
C ILE A 44 20.78 -5.18 -0.86
N LEU A 45 19.68 -5.07 -1.61
CA LEU A 45 19.74 -4.90 -3.05
C LEU A 45 19.89 -3.42 -3.37
N GLY A 46 21.08 -2.98 -3.75
CA GLY A 46 21.54 -1.73 -4.31
C GLY A 46 20.83 -0.40 -4.00
N PRO A 47 21.37 0.75 -4.41
CA PRO A 47 20.81 2.06 -4.03
C PRO A 47 19.46 2.38 -4.67
N ILE A 48 19.07 1.67 -5.72
CA ILE A 48 17.77 1.80 -6.38
C ILE A 48 17.15 0.41 -6.43
N THR A 49 16.19 0.15 -5.54
CA THR A 49 15.47 -1.11 -5.48
C THR A 49 13.99 -0.87 -5.70
N ARG A 50 13.33 -1.79 -6.41
CA ARG A 50 11.87 -1.86 -6.42
C ARG A 50 11.41 -3.04 -5.58
N GLN A 51 10.43 -2.78 -4.74
CA GLN A 51 9.78 -3.79 -3.91
C GLN A 51 8.32 -3.95 -4.33
N PHE A 52 7.91 -5.20 -4.50
CA PHE A 52 6.51 -5.56 -4.73
C PHE A 52 6.04 -6.47 -3.61
N VAL A 53 4.90 -6.13 -3.02
CA VAL A 53 4.24 -6.96 -2.01
C VAL A 53 2.87 -7.32 -2.55
N SER A 54 2.68 -8.56 -2.95
CA SER A 54 1.38 -9.03 -3.44
C SER A 54 1.32 -10.56 -3.41
N PRO A 55 0.17 -11.14 -3.07
CA PRO A 55 -0.06 -12.58 -3.27
C PRO A 55 0.16 -13.03 -4.72
N ALA A 56 0.01 -12.13 -5.69
CA ALA A 56 0.28 -12.41 -7.10
C ALA A 56 1.79 -12.48 -7.43
N VAL A 57 2.66 -12.00 -6.56
CA VAL A 57 4.14 -12.01 -6.72
C VAL A 57 4.79 -13.13 -5.92
N SER A 58 4.06 -14.14 -5.60
CA SER A 58 4.42 -15.17 -4.65
C SER A 58 5.25 -16.31 -5.23
N SER A 59 6.04 -16.07 -6.27
CA SER A 59 7.01 -17.03 -6.76
C SER A 59 8.29 -16.35 -7.26
N PRO A 60 9.45 -17.00 -7.11
CA PRO A 60 10.71 -16.51 -7.66
C PRO A 60 10.66 -16.28 -9.17
N TRP A 61 9.87 -17.06 -9.87
CA TRP A 61 9.65 -16.92 -11.31
C TRP A 61 8.94 -15.61 -11.66
N ILE A 62 7.81 -15.32 -11.00
CA ILE A 62 7.07 -14.07 -11.21
C ILE A 62 7.93 -12.87 -10.81
N CYS A 63 8.68 -13.00 -9.70
CA CYS A 63 9.62 -11.97 -9.28
C CYS A 63 10.73 -11.73 -10.33
N ALA A 64 11.33 -12.78 -10.89
CA ALA A 64 12.33 -12.65 -11.96
C ALA A 64 11.73 -11.95 -13.19
N GLN A 65 10.52 -12.30 -13.59
CA GLN A 65 9.84 -11.68 -14.73
C GLN A 65 9.58 -10.19 -14.48
N LEU A 66 9.07 -9.83 -13.30
CA LEU A 66 8.85 -8.44 -12.92
C LEU A 66 10.15 -7.63 -12.93
N CYS A 67 11.23 -8.19 -12.36
CA CYS A 67 12.53 -7.54 -12.35
C CYS A 67 13.12 -7.39 -13.75
N HIS A 68 12.94 -8.39 -14.63
CA HIS A 68 13.33 -8.33 -16.02
C HIS A 68 12.60 -7.21 -16.77
N ASP A 69 11.26 -7.16 -16.63
CA ASP A 69 10.42 -6.19 -17.33
C ASP A 69 10.72 -4.75 -16.88
N LEU A 70 11.24 -4.60 -15.65
CA LEU A 70 11.72 -3.35 -15.08
C LEU A 70 13.21 -3.07 -15.36
N ASN A 71 13.87 -3.92 -16.15
CA ASN A 71 15.28 -3.81 -16.52
C ASN A 71 16.27 -3.91 -15.33
N TYR A 72 15.92 -4.72 -14.33
CA TYR A 72 16.83 -5.10 -13.24
C TYR A 72 17.50 -6.43 -13.51
N THR A 73 18.72 -6.59 -12.98
CA THR A 73 19.56 -7.77 -13.21
C THR A 73 19.54 -8.77 -12.04
N ILE A 74 19.03 -8.34 -10.88
CA ILE A 74 18.96 -9.14 -9.67
C ILE A 74 17.54 -9.07 -9.11
N ALA A 75 17.03 -10.23 -8.68
CA ALA A 75 15.77 -10.37 -7.99
C ALA A 75 15.97 -11.02 -6.62
N GLY A 76 15.08 -10.73 -5.69
CA GLY A 76 15.06 -11.34 -4.37
C GLY A 76 13.64 -11.59 -3.88
N MET A 77 13.45 -12.68 -3.17
CA MET A 77 12.18 -13.01 -2.51
C MET A 77 12.34 -12.96 -0.99
N GLU A 78 11.39 -12.34 -0.31
CA GLU A 78 11.35 -12.23 1.14
C GLU A 78 9.93 -12.48 1.65
N ASP A 79 9.82 -13.02 2.86
CA ASP A 79 8.58 -13.20 3.63
C ASP A 79 7.41 -13.84 2.85
N GLY A 80 7.72 -14.70 1.92
CA GLY A 80 6.74 -15.50 1.16
C GLY A 80 6.10 -14.81 -0.04
N ASN A 81 6.03 -13.46 -0.07
CA ASN A 81 5.32 -12.71 -1.11
C ASN A 81 5.94 -11.35 -1.46
N GLN A 82 7.08 -11.03 -0.90
CA GLN A 82 7.78 -9.79 -1.25
C GLN A 82 8.80 -10.08 -2.34
N CYS A 83 8.68 -9.36 -3.44
CA CYS A 83 9.65 -9.37 -4.53
C CYS A 83 10.44 -8.06 -4.52
N VAL A 84 11.74 -8.16 -4.55
CA VAL A 84 12.67 -7.02 -4.54
C VAL A 84 13.56 -7.11 -5.77
N CYS A 85 13.66 -6.03 -6.54
CA CYS A 85 14.51 -5.94 -7.72
C CYS A 85 15.65 -4.96 -7.49
N GLY A 86 16.83 -5.26 -8.02
CA GLY A 86 18.01 -4.39 -7.97
C GLY A 86 19.06 -4.76 -9.00
N ASN A 87 20.11 -3.93 -9.13
CA ASN A 87 21.22 -4.20 -10.02
C ASN A 87 22.51 -4.59 -9.29
N ASP A 88 22.64 -4.20 -8.03
CA ASP A 88 23.83 -4.43 -7.21
C ASP A 88 23.43 -4.91 -5.82
N LEU A 89 24.31 -5.72 -5.22
CA LEU A 89 24.26 -6.04 -3.81
C LEU A 89 24.99 -4.96 -3.01
N SER A 90 24.40 -4.53 -1.90
CA SER A 90 25.08 -3.66 -0.94
C SER A 90 26.40 -4.29 -0.49
N LYS A 91 27.42 -3.46 -0.31
CA LYS A 91 28.72 -3.89 0.25
C LYS A 91 28.58 -4.43 1.69
N GLU A 92 27.48 -4.11 2.36
CA GLU A 92 27.14 -4.55 3.72
C GLU A 92 26.30 -5.83 3.74
N ALA A 93 26.02 -6.42 2.56
CA ALA A 93 25.19 -7.62 2.47
C ALA A 93 25.87 -8.81 3.18
N VAL A 94 25.19 -9.36 4.18
CA VAL A 94 25.68 -10.48 5.00
C VAL A 94 24.91 -11.73 4.62
N LYS A 95 25.66 -12.79 4.25
CA LYS A 95 25.07 -14.11 3.99
C LYS A 95 24.46 -14.70 5.25
N ALA A 96 23.23 -15.21 5.13
CA ALA A 96 22.56 -16.02 6.12
C ALA A 96 22.69 -17.52 5.80
N SER A 97 22.29 -18.37 6.74
CA SER A 97 22.14 -19.80 6.45
C SER A 97 21.03 -20.00 5.42
N SER A 98 21.21 -20.89 4.47
CA SER A 98 20.14 -21.22 3.50
C SER A 98 18.87 -21.77 4.18
N SER A 99 18.98 -22.29 5.40
CA SER A 99 17.84 -22.72 6.21
C SER A 99 17.01 -21.57 6.77
N ASP A 100 17.52 -20.35 6.75
CA ASP A 100 16.82 -19.17 7.27
C ASP A 100 15.82 -18.62 6.24
N CYS A 101 16.03 -18.92 4.95
CA CYS A 101 15.06 -18.64 3.87
C CYS A 101 14.10 -19.82 3.71
N ASN A 102 13.22 -20.03 4.68
CA ASN A 102 12.38 -21.21 4.82
C ASN A 102 10.87 -20.95 4.69
N VAL A 103 10.46 -19.71 4.40
CA VAL A 103 9.06 -19.37 4.20
C VAL A 103 8.59 -19.87 2.84
N THR A 104 7.50 -20.62 2.83
CA THR A 104 6.87 -21.13 1.59
C THR A 104 6.29 -19.99 0.78
N CYS A 105 6.45 -20.05 -0.53
CA CYS A 105 5.82 -19.10 -1.44
C CYS A 105 4.29 -19.17 -1.36
N THR A 106 3.61 -18.04 -1.31
CA THR A 106 2.17 -17.95 -1.07
C THR A 106 1.30 -18.09 -2.33
N GLY A 107 1.89 -18.26 -3.52
CA GLY A 107 1.19 -18.30 -4.81
C GLY A 107 0.29 -19.49 -5.05
N THR A 108 -0.80 -19.25 -5.76
CA THR A 108 -1.89 -20.18 -5.98
C THR A 108 -1.68 -21.19 -7.13
N ASN A 109 -0.60 -21.09 -7.90
CA ASN A 109 -0.34 -22.02 -9.01
C ASN A 109 0.65 -23.13 -8.60
N SER A 110 0.18 -23.97 -7.71
CA SER A 110 0.92 -24.89 -6.87
C SER A 110 1.57 -26.10 -7.53
N THR A 111 1.34 -26.40 -8.80
CA THR A 111 1.83 -27.63 -9.42
C THR A 111 3.34 -27.65 -9.69
N TYR A 112 4.00 -26.47 -9.67
CA TYR A 112 5.43 -26.37 -9.94
C TYR A 112 6.24 -25.73 -8.79
N GLU A 113 5.58 -25.17 -7.77
CA GLU A 113 6.20 -24.26 -6.79
C GLU A 113 6.14 -24.77 -5.34
N ASN A 114 5.46 -25.87 -5.07
CA ASN A 114 5.25 -26.41 -3.72
C ASN A 114 6.53 -26.87 -2.98
N ALA A 115 7.69 -26.75 -3.61
CA ALA A 115 8.96 -27.12 -2.99
C ALA A 115 9.94 -25.93 -2.82
N ARG A 116 9.48 -24.70 -3.10
CA ARG A 116 10.35 -23.53 -3.09
C ARG A 116 10.03 -22.60 -1.93
N THR A 117 11.08 -22.02 -1.40
CA THR A 117 11.02 -20.99 -0.38
C THR A 117 11.12 -19.61 -1.03
N CYS A 118 10.40 -18.67 -0.48
CA CYS A 118 10.37 -17.27 -0.88
C CYS A 118 10.96 -16.41 0.25
N GLY A 119 12.21 -16.68 0.60
CA GLY A 119 12.90 -15.96 1.66
C GLY A 119 12.46 -16.37 3.07
N GLY A 120 12.53 -15.46 4.00
CA GLY A 120 12.12 -15.59 5.39
C GLY A 120 11.91 -14.21 6.01
N ASN A 121 11.53 -14.17 7.27
CA ASN A 121 11.37 -12.90 8.00
C ASN A 121 12.74 -12.19 8.14
N TRP A 122 12.89 -11.05 7.49
CA TRP A 122 14.18 -10.35 7.34
C TRP A 122 15.28 -11.23 6.73
N ARG A 123 14.89 -12.13 5.83
CA ARG A 123 15.77 -13.01 5.06
C ARG A 123 15.34 -13.02 3.61
N ILE A 124 16.22 -12.56 2.76
CA ILE A 124 15.97 -12.47 1.33
C ILE A 124 16.74 -13.54 0.58
N ASP A 125 16.04 -14.30 -0.27
CA ASP A 125 16.65 -15.23 -1.21
C ASP A 125 16.93 -14.52 -2.52
N ILE A 126 18.21 -14.35 -2.86
CA ILE A 126 18.67 -13.54 -3.99
C ILE A 126 19.07 -14.43 -5.17
N PHE A 127 18.66 -14.04 -6.35
CA PHE A 127 19.00 -14.74 -7.59
C PHE A 127 19.13 -13.76 -8.78
N PRO A 128 19.99 -14.13 -9.80
CA PRO A 128 20.11 -13.33 -11.01
C PRO A 128 18.85 -13.40 -11.85
N VAL A 129 18.50 -12.30 -12.48
CA VAL A 129 17.42 -12.23 -13.48
C VAL A 129 17.99 -12.75 -14.81
N GLN A 130 17.54 -13.92 -15.24
CA GLN A 130 17.94 -14.56 -16.48
C GLN A 130 16.69 -14.85 -17.32
N CYS A 131 16.32 -13.89 -18.16
CA CYS A 131 15.17 -14.00 -19.03
C CYS A 131 15.58 -13.91 -20.50
N SER A 132 14.90 -14.67 -21.36
CA SER A 132 15.06 -14.57 -22.82
C SER A 132 14.03 -13.60 -23.39
N GLY A 133 14.42 -12.75 -24.30
CA GLY A 133 13.58 -11.74 -24.94
C GLY A 133 13.98 -10.32 -24.55
N THR A 134 13.49 -9.35 -25.30
CA THR A 134 13.56 -7.96 -24.89
C THR A 134 12.57 -7.73 -23.74
N PRO A 135 12.97 -6.95 -22.72
CA PRO A 135 12.00 -6.51 -21.72
C PRO A 135 10.78 -5.92 -22.44
N GLU A 136 9.59 -6.41 -22.12
CA GLU A 136 8.42 -5.68 -22.55
C GLU A 136 8.54 -4.27 -21.97
N PRO A 137 8.32 -3.21 -22.77
CA PRO A 137 8.19 -1.89 -22.18
C PRO A 137 7.11 -2.03 -21.11
N VAL A 138 7.50 -1.78 -19.86
CA VAL A 138 6.52 -1.69 -18.77
C VAL A 138 5.42 -0.79 -19.31
N PRO A 139 4.18 -1.27 -19.48
CA PRO A 139 3.11 -0.41 -19.93
C PRO A 139 3.22 0.80 -19.02
N PRO A 140 3.31 2.02 -19.54
CA PRO A 140 3.38 3.21 -18.69
C PRO A 140 2.30 2.98 -17.66
N LEU A 141 2.68 2.98 -16.36
CA LEU A 141 1.75 2.73 -15.27
C LEU A 141 0.54 3.53 -15.64
N THR A 142 -0.49 2.83 -16.14
CA THR A 142 -1.63 3.52 -16.73
C THR A 142 -2.13 4.38 -15.62
N PRO A 143 -1.99 5.70 -15.72
CA PRO A 143 -2.38 6.56 -14.62
C PRO A 143 -3.80 6.18 -14.27
N TYR A 144 -4.22 6.45 -13.05
CA TYR A 144 -5.61 6.36 -12.58
C TYR A 144 -6.66 6.92 -13.57
N LEU A 145 -6.19 7.47 -14.66
CA LEU A 145 -6.92 7.98 -15.82
C LEU A 145 -7.64 6.90 -16.66
N ASN A 146 -7.45 5.62 -16.38
CA ASN A 146 -8.38 4.59 -16.86
C ASN A 146 -9.69 4.59 -16.03
N ASN A 147 -10.16 5.79 -15.72
CA ASN A 147 -11.51 5.95 -15.21
C ASN A 147 -12.48 5.56 -16.35
N PRO A 148 -13.24 4.45 -16.19
CA PRO A 148 -14.14 3.97 -17.22
C PRO A 148 -15.24 4.99 -17.57
N CYS A 149 -15.49 5.95 -16.67
CA CYS A 149 -16.42 7.05 -16.92
C CYS A 149 -15.86 8.12 -17.88
N LEU A 150 -14.55 8.19 -18.05
CA LEU A 150 -13.88 9.15 -18.96
C LEU A 150 -13.48 8.50 -20.28
N ASP A 151 -13.45 7.17 -20.35
CA ASP A 151 -13.13 6.45 -21.58
C ASP A 151 -14.30 6.44 -22.54
N THR A 152 -14.23 7.30 -23.55
CA THR A 152 -15.28 7.44 -24.58
C THR A 152 -15.44 6.21 -25.47
N THR A 153 -14.50 5.27 -25.43
CA THR A 153 -14.56 4.01 -26.21
C THR A 153 -15.34 2.92 -25.48
N LYS A 154 -15.66 3.12 -24.20
CA LYS A 154 -16.34 2.15 -23.34
C LYS A 154 -17.82 2.51 -23.14
N PRO A 155 -18.68 1.49 -22.98
CA PRO A 155 -20.11 1.71 -22.77
C PRO A 155 -20.47 2.28 -21.38
N TYR A 156 -19.49 2.43 -20.50
CA TYR A 156 -19.72 2.78 -19.08
C TYR A 156 -19.95 4.27 -18.86
N LYS A 157 -19.40 5.15 -19.72
CA LYS A 157 -19.48 6.62 -19.56
C LYS A 157 -20.91 7.15 -19.44
N ASP A 158 -21.86 6.48 -20.10
CA ASP A 158 -23.27 6.88 -20.14
C ASP A 158 -24.11 6.20 -19.03
N GLN A 159 -23.48 5.45 -18.14
CA GLN A 159 -24.16 4.79 -17.04
C GLN A 159 -24.42 5.76 -15.88
N PRO A 160 -25.53 5.61 -15.14
CA PRO A 160 -25.86 6.49 -14.00
C PRO A 160 -24.73 6.62 -12.98
N TRP A 161 -24.00 5.54 -12.67
CA TRP A 161 -22.88 5.59 -11.72
C TRP A 161 -21.71 6.48 -12.20
N CYS A 162 -21.59 6.72 -13.50
CA CYS A 162 -20.62 7.64 -14.08
C CYS A 162 -21.13 9.11 -14.13
N ASN A 163 -22.42 9.34 -13.98
CA ASN A 163 -23.00 10.68 -14.08
C ASN A 163 -22.75 11.49 -12.79
N ALA A 164 -21.79 12.43 -12.84
CA ALA A 164 -21.44 13.26 -11.69
C ALA A 164 -22.54 14.26 -11.26
N SER A 165 -23.59 14.47 -12.06
CA SER A 165 -24.74 15.32 -11.68
C SER A 165 -25.72 14.59 -10.76
N LEU A 166 -25.63 13.27 -10.66
CA LEU A 166 -26.46 12.47 -9.74
C LEU A 166 -25.86 12.45 -8.34
N GLY A 167 -26.72 12.28 -7.33
CA GLY A 167 -26.30 12.13 -5.95
C GLY A 167 -25.47 10.85 -5.70
N TYR A 168 -24.60 10.88 -4.72
CA TYR A 168 -23.74 9.72 -4.38
C TYR A 168 -24.54 8.44 -4.18
N GLN A 169 -25.67 8.50 -3.47
CA GLN A 169 -26.47 7.31 -3.17
C GLN A 169 -27.04 6.67 -4.42
N GLU A 170 -27.50 7.49 -5.37
CA GLU A 170 -28.03 7.01 -6.65
C GLU A 170 -26.93 6.34 -7.47
N ARG A 171 -25.76 6.95 -7.56
CA ARG A 171 -24.59 6.40 -8.25
C ARG A 171 -24.11 5.10 -7.61
N ILE A 172 -24.04 5.03 -6.27
CA ILE A 172 -23.67 3.84 -5.52
C ILE A 172 -24.69 2.72 -5.76
N ASN A 173 -25.97 3.01 -5.68
CA ASN A 173 -27.01 2.02 -5.90
C ASN A 173 -26.95 1.44 -7.33
N ASP A 174 -26.70 2.27 -8.31
CA ASP A 174 -26.57 1.81 -9.70
C ASP A 174 -25.37 0.87 -9.89
N ILE A 175 -24.17 1.27 -9.42
CA ILE A 175 -22.97 0.40 -9.54
C ILE A 175 -23.14 -0.91 -8.79
N ILE A 176 -23.67 -0.89 -7.56
CA ILE A 176 -23.88 -2.08 -6.75
C ILE A 176 -24.92 -3.01 -7.41
N SER A 177 -25.96 -2.46 -8.04
CA SER A 177 -26.98 -3.26 -8.72
C SER A 177 -26.42 -4.07 -9.90
N ARG A 178 -25.34 -3.61 -10.50
CA ARG A 178 -24.67 -4.26 -11.64
C ARG A 178 -23.65 -5.31 -11.24
N MET A 179 -23.17 -5.28 -10.00
CA MET A 179 -22.19 -6.22 -9.48
C MET A 179 -22.85 -7.56 -9.16
N SER A 180 -22.19 -8.65 -9.53
CA SER A 180 -22.51 -9.99 -9.07
C SER A 180 -22.17 -10.15 -7.57
N LEU A 181 -22.73 -11.15 -6.92
CA LEU A 181 -22.43 -11.42 -5.51
C LEU A 181 -20.93 -11.71 -5.25
N PRO A 182 -20.21 -12.49 -6.07
CA PRO A 182 -18.76 -12.66 -5.92
C PRO A 182 -17.99 -11.33 -6.03
N GLU A 183 -18.33 -10.45 -6.97
CA GLU A 183 -17.71 -9.14 -7.10
C GLU A 183 -17.97 -8.26 -5.88
N LYS A 184 -19.18 -8.29 -5.32
CA LYS A 184 -19.52 -7.58 -4.07
C LYS A 184 -18.67 -8.08 -2.89
N ILE A 185 -18.53 -9.40 -2.76
CA ILE A 185 -17.75 -10.01 -1.67
C ILE A 185 -16.27 -9.63 -1.81
N SER A 186 -15.71 -9.74 -3.02
CA SER A 186 -14.30 -9.40 -3.25
C SER A 186 -13.99 -7.91 -3.07
N ALA A 187 -15.00 -7.03 -3.21
CA ALA A 187 -14.83 -5.60 -2.99
C ALA A 187 -14.81 -5.19 -1.51
N LEU A 188 -15.04 -6.12 -0.58
CA LEU A 188 -15.02 -5.84 0.88
C LEU A 188 -13.63 -5.94 1.51
N ASP A 189 -12.62 -6.32 0.75
CA ASP A 189 -11.25 -6.46 1.25
C ASP A 189 -10.45 -5.14 1.11
N THR A 190 -9.29 -5.10 1.77
CA THR A 190 -8.33 -3.97 1.70
C THR A 190 -7.92 -3.67 0.26
N VAL A 191 -7.79 -4.69 -0.58
CA VAL A 191 -7.56 -4.55 -2.01
C VAL A 191 -8.83 -4.95 -2.76
N THR A 192 -9.57 -3.96 -3.21
CA THR A 192 -10.70 -4.18 -4.14
C THR A 192 -10.14 -4.55 -5.51
N PRO A 193 -10.41 -5.73 -6.05
CA PRO A 193 -9.95 -6.11 -7.39
C PRO A 193 -10.65 -5.28 -8.48
N ALA A 194 -10.10 -5.33 -9.69
CA ALA A 194 -10.80 -4.82 -10.86
C ALA A 194 -12.13 -5.55 -11.06
N ILE A 195 -13.19 -4.80 -11.31
CA ILE A 195 -14.51 -5.36 -11.66
C ILE A 195 -14.62 -5.28 -13.18
N ASN A 196 -14.20 -6.33 -13.85
CA ASN A 196 -14.09 -6.36 -15.30
C ASN A 196 -15.43 -6.11 -16.02
N SER A 197 -16.54 -6.55 -15.42
CA SER A 197 -17.90 -6.31 -15.93
C SER A 197 -18.28 -4.81 -15.97
N LEU A 198 -17.62 -3.99 -15.14
CA LEU A 198 -17.83 -2.55 -15.04
C LEU A 198 -16.62 -1.75 -15.55
N GLY A 199 -15.55 -2.41 -15.93
CA GLY A 199 -14.33 -1.78 -16.39
C GLY A 199 -13.60 -0.97 -15.31
N THR A 200 -13.90 -1.20 -14.02
CA THR A 200 -13.22 -0.50 -12.93
C THR A 200 -11.80 -1.02 -12.74
N VAL A 201 -10.91 -0.14 -12.33
CA VAL A 201 -9.54 -0.51 -11.95
C VAL A 201 -9.51 -1.03 -10.50
N PRO A 202 -8.48 -1.80 -10.11
CA PRO A 202 -8.32 -2.21 -8.72
C PRO A 202 -8.06 -0.99 -7.84
N TYR A 203 -8.50 -1.08 -6.58
CA TYR A 203 -8.26 -0.05 -5.58
C TYR A 203 -7.67 -0.66 -4.31
N ASN A 204 -6.54 -0.13 -3.85
CA ASN A 204 -5.96 -0.49 -2.56
C ASN A 204 -6.20 0.64 -1.56
N TRP A 205 -6.87 0.32 -0.45
CA TRP A 205 -7.16 1.25 0.62
C TRP A 205 -5.94 1.59 1.48
N TRP A 206 -4.79 0.95 1.25
CA TRP A 206 -3.61 1.09 2.10
C TRP A 206 -2.52 1.96 1.48
N SER A 207 -2.38 3.16 2.02
CA SER A 207 -1.22 4.03 1.87
C SER A 207 -1.04 4.79 3.18
N GLU A 208 0.18 5.13 3.55
CA GLU A 208 0.51 5.79 4.80
C GLU A 208 1.05 7.20 4.55
N ALA A 209 0.86 8.12 5.53
CA ALA A 209 1.32 9.50 5.40
C ALA A 209 1.65 10.17 6.74
N THR A 210 2.02 9.42 7.77
CA THR A 210 2.22 9.95 9.13
C THR A 210 3.29 11.04 9.20
N HIS A 211 4.40 10.86 8.49
CA HIS A 211 5.48 11.87 8.37
C HIS A 211 6.14 11.85 6.99
N GLY A 212 5.39 11.52 5.99
CA GLY A 212 5.76 11.36 4.58
C GLY A 212 4.94 10.23 3.97
N ILE A 213 4.86 10.22 2.64
CA ILE A 213 4.15 9.18 1.92
C ILE A 213 4.90 7.86 2.05
N SER A 214 4.16 6.76 2.26
CA SER A 214 4.72 5.41 2.23
C SER A 214 3.66 4.37 1.88
N HIS A 215 4.07 3.11 1.69
CA HIS A 215 3.23 2.04 1.17
C HIS A 215 2.62 2.37 -0.21
N VAL A 216 3.43 3.00 -1.04
CA VAL A 216 3.13 3.34 -2.42
C VAL A 216 4.13 2.64 -3.34
N ARG A 217 3.90 2.71 -4.64
CA ARG A 217 4.90 2.26 -5.61
C ARG A 217 5.86 3.41 -5.90
N ASN A 218 7.11 3.06 -6.21
CA ASN A 218 8.07 4.02 -6.73
C ASN A 218 8.27 3.74 -8.21
N SER A 219 8.04 4.74 -9.04
CA SER A 219 8.26 4.73 -10.48
C SER A 219 9.46 5.61 -10.85
N PRO A 220 9.94 5.58 -12.08
CA PRO A 220 10.95 6.54 -12.54
C PRO A 220 10.51 8.00 -12.36
N GLU A 221 9.21 8.26 -12.43
CA GLU A 221 8.61 9.59 -12.25
C GLU A 221 8.50 9.99 -10.78
N THR A 222 8.33 9.00 -9.88
CA THR A 222 8.21 9.19 -8.43
C THR A 222 9.17 8.25 -7.69
N PRO A 223 10.50 8.43 -7.85
CA PRO A 223 11.48 7.46 -7.36
C PRO A 223 11.69 7.52 -5.84
N TYR A 224 11.31 8.61 -5.19
CA TYR A 224 11.52 8.84 -3.76
C TYR A 224 10.35 9.57 -3.14
N GLU A 225 10.12 9.30 -1.86
CA GLU A 225 9.19 10.03 -0.99
C GLU A 225 9.96 11.01 -0.10
N SER A 226 9.34 12.16 0.17
CA SER A 226 9.88 13.09 1.16
C SER A 226 9.62 12.61 2.57
N ASN A 227 10.62 12.71 3.43
CA ASN A 227 10.52 12.33 4.83
C ASN A 227 10.56 13.59 5.71
N PHE A 228 9.61 13.70 6.62
CA PHE A 228 9.46 14.82 7.55
C PHE A 228 9.78 14.37 8.98
N ALA A 229 9.96 15.33 9.87
CA ALA A 229 10.08 15.03 11.29
C ALA A 229 8.83 14.32 11.81
N PHE A 230 9.00 13.40 12.75
CA PHE A 230 7.87 12.74 13.38
C PHE A 230 6.89 13.75 14.02
N PRO A 231 5.57 13.43 14.03
CA PRO A 231 4.53 14.32 14.54
C PRO A 231 4.79 14.87 15.93
N ILE A 232 5.32 14.10 16.86
CA ILE A 232 5.65 14.57 18.21
C ILE A 232 6.65 15.72 18.18
N THR A 233 7.65 15.65 17.31
CA THR A 233 8.65 16.72 17.15
C THR A 233 8.04 17.94 16.44
N THR A 234 7.25 17.71 15.40
CA THR A 234 6.59 18.77 14.64
C THR A 234 5.57 19.51 15.51
N ALA A 235 4.80 18.79 16.32
CA ALA A 235 3.81 19.35 17.24
C ALA A 235 4.44 20.22 18.34
N MET A 236 5.61 19.84 18.84
CA MET A 236 6.37 20.62 19.85
C MET A 236 6.77 22.01 19.39
N SER A 237 6.70 22.30 18.11
CA SER A 237 6.91 23.66 17.59
C SER A 237 5.80 24.62 17.99
N TYR A 238 4.62 24.13 18.39
CA TYR A 238 3.40 24.91 18.63
C TYR A 238 3.03 25.85 17.48
N ASN A 239 3.47 25.52 16.27
CA ASN A 239 3.31 26.33 15.07
C ASN A 239 2.27 25.72 14.12
N ARG A 240 1.04 26.24 14.18
CA ARG A 240 -0.09 25.79 13.33
C ARG A 240 0.23 25.91 11.85
N SER A 241 0.90 27.00 11.45
CA SER A 241 1.26 27.19 10.04
C SER A 241 2.25 26.13 9.55
N LEU A 242 3.19 25.69 10.41
CA LEU A 242 4.10 24.60 10.11
C LEU A 242 3.33 23.26 9.95
N TRP A 243 2.39 22.98 10.85
CA TRP A 243 1.59 21.75 10.79
C TRP A 243 0.78 21.68 9.49
N LYS A 244 0.14 22.81 9.13
CA LYS A 244 -0.60 22.93 7.89
C LYS A 244 0.29 22.79 6.65
N ALA A 245 1.45 23.44 6.65
CA ALA A 245 2.41 23.36 5.56
C ALA A 245 2.96 21.94 5.38
N THR A 246 3.23 21.23 6.48
CA THR A 246 3.66 19.84 6.45
C THR A 246 2.56 18.96 5.85
N GLY A 247 1.32 19.09 6.34
CA GLY A 247 0.17 18.38 5.77
C GLY A 247 0.01 18.67 4.28
N PHE A 248 0.11 19.95 3.87
CA PHE A 248 0.00 20.36 2.48
C PHE A 248 1.07 19.71 1.59
N GLN A 249 2.33 19.74 2.03
CA GLN A 249 3.41 19.17 1.25
C GLN A 249 3.28 17.66 1.08
N ILE A 250 2.90 16.95 2.15
CA ILE A 250 2.67 15.50 2.09
C ILE A 250 1.46 15.18 1.19
N GLY A 251 0.37 15.95 1.30
CA GLY A 251 -0.81 15.77 0.48
C GLY A 251 -0.56 16.05 -1.01
N LEU A 252 0.25 17.09 -1.32
CA LEU A 252 0.67 17.42 -2.68
C LEU A 252 1.50 16.27 -3.29
N GLU A 253 2.45 15.73 -2.52
CA GLU A 253 3.25 14.58 -2.93
C GLU A 253 2.36 13.34 -3.13
N GLY A 254 1.43 13.07 -2.19
CA GLY A 254 0.45 12.01 -2.34
C GLY A 254 -0.38 12.13 -3.61
N ARG A 255 -0.80 13.35 -3.97
CA ARG A 255 -1.48 13.62 -5.24
C ARG A 255 -0.59 13.35 -6.44
N ALA A 256 0.68 13.70 -6.38
CA ALA A 256 1.64 13.40 -7.44
C ALA A 256 1.77 11.89 -7.68
N PHE A 257 1.93 11.10 -6.60
CA PHE A 257 1.93 9.65 -6.67
C PHE A 257 0.61 9.06 -7.21
N MET A 258 -0.52 9.66 -6.86
CA MET A 258 -1.82 9.27 -7.44
C MET A 258 -1.86 9.53 -8.95
N ASN A 259 -1.36 10.67 -9.39
CA ASN A 259 -1.40 11.07 -10.80
C ASN A 259 -0.52 10.18 -11.68
N THR A 260 0.55 9.61 -11.14
CA THR A 260 1.39 8.61 -11.83
C THR A 260 0.85 7.18 -11.72
N GLY A 261 -0.19 6.96 -10.90
CA GLY A 261 -0.73 5.62 -10.64
C GLY A 261 0.06 4.82 -9.60
N ASP A 262 0.97 5.47 -8.89
CA ASP A 262 1.83 4.83 -7.89
C ASP A 262 1.18 4.78 -6.50
N ALA A 263 0.11 5.55 -6.27
CA ALA A 263 -0.71 5.52 -5.06
C ALA A 263 -2.20 5.54 -5.37
N TRP A 264 -3.00 5.20 -4.36
CA TRP A 264 -4.44 5.42 -4.33
C TRP A 264 -4.75 6.65 -3.47
N SER A 265 -6.03 7.06 -3.43
CA SER A 265 -6.39 8.35 -2.82
C SER A 265 -6.49 8.35 -1.30
N THR A 266 -6.45 7.21 -0.63
CA THR A 266 -6.61 7.09 0.82
C THR A 266 -5.26 6.95 1.52
N PHE A 267 -5.00 7.85 2.48
CA PHE A 267 -3.76 7.87 3.26
C PHE A 267 -4.07 7.87 4.76
N TRP A 268 -3.49 6.91 5.48
CA TRP A 268 -3.75 6.68 6.90
C TRP A 268 -2.92 7.63 7.78
N ALA A 269 -3.32 8.89 7.82
CA ALA A 269 -2.74 9.97 8.64
C ALA A 269 -3.75 11.09 8.88
N PRO A 270 -3.58 11.87 10.00
CA PRO A 270 -2.57 11.77 11.05
C PRO A 270 -2.93 10.76 12.15
N VAL A 271 -1.91 10.32 12.91
CA VAL A 271 -2.12 9.60 14.18
C VAL A 271 -2.39 10.62 15.28
N ILE A 272 -3.56 10.53 15.90
CA ILE A 272 -4.01 11.50 16.92
C ILE A 272 -4.43 10.84 18.23
N ASN A 273 -4.00 9.60 18.47
CA ASN A 273 -4.05 8.99 19.78
C ASN A 273 -3.16 9.77 20.76
N LEU A 274 -3.53 9.78 22.02
CA LEU A 274 -2.75 10.47 23.05
C LEU A 274 -1.56 9.63 23.50
N ALA A 275 -0.39 10.24 23.68
CA ALA A 275 0.82 9.62 24.19
C ALA A 275 0.73 9.41 25.70
N ARG A 276 -0.14 8.52 26.18
CA ARG A 276 -0.45 8.34 27.61
C ARG A 276 0.43 7.30 28.30
N GLU A 277 0.94 6.32 27.56
CA GLU A 277 1.77 5.25 28.07
C GLU A 277 3.18 5.41 27.50
N PRO A 278 4.18 5.77 28.32
CA PRO A 278 5.52 6.07 27.83
C PRO A 278 6.23 4.88 27.17
N ARG A 279 5.80 3.65 27.47
CA ARG A 279 6.32 2.43 26.87
C ARG A 279 5.72 2.10 25.50
N TRP A 280 4.66 2.82 25.10
CA TRP A 280 4.06 2.59 23.79
C TRP A 280 5.00 3.02 22.67
N GLY A 281 5.42 2.07 21.81
CA GLY A 281 6.43 2.29 20.78
C GLY A 281 6.03 3.29 19.69
N ARG A 282 4.73 3.63 19.57
CA ARG A 282 4.21 4.56 18.57
C ARG A 282 3.93 5.97 19.10
N ASN A 283 4.37 6.30 20.29
CA ASN A 283 4.24 7.66 20.84
C ASN A 283 4.81 8.74 19.89
N ILE A 284 5.89 8.42 19.19
CA ILE A 284 6.54 9.35 18.25
C ILE A 284 5.64 9.71 17.06
N GLU A 285 4.68 8.88 16.71
CA GLU A 285 3.72 9.14 15.63
C GLU A 285 2.60 10.12 16.05
N THR A 286 2.48 10.43 17.33
CA THR A 286 1.42 11.28 17.88
C THR A 286 1.90 12.72 18.11
N PRO A 287 0.99 13.71 18.14
CA PRO A 287 1.34 15.08 18.50
C PRO A 287 1.79 15.25 19.96
N GLY A 288 1.42 14.30 20.84
CA GLY A 288 1.75 14.33 22.26
C GLY A 288 0.63 13.81 23.14
N GLU A 289 0.65 14.19 24.42
CA GLU A 289 -0.29 13.73 25.45
C GLU A 289 -1.51 14.67 25.64
N ASP A 290 -1.41 15.94 25.18
CA ASP A 290 -2.45 16.95 25.34
C ASP A 290 -3.56 16.79 24.29
N PRO A 291 -4.84 16.60 24.71
CA PRO A 291 -5.95 16.39 23.79
C PRO A 291 -6.24 17.61 22.90
N TYR A 292 -6.09 18.82 23.44
CA TYR A 292 -6.33 20.04 22.69
C TYR A 292 -5.26 20.25 21.62
N LEU A 293 -3.99 20.14 22.00
CA LEU A 293 -2.86 20.22 21.06
C LEU A 293 -3.02 19.21 19.92
N SER A 294 -3.36 17.97 20.27
CA SER A 294 -3.58 16.89 19.28
C SER A 294 -4.75 17.19 18.34
N GLY A 295 -5.82 17.79 18.85
CA GLY A 295 -6.95 18.22 18.04
C GLY A 295 -6.61 19.37 17.08
N GLU A 296 -5.84 20.36 17.53
CA GLU A 296 -5.41 21.47 16.69
C GLU A 296 -4.39 21.03 15.64
N TYR A 297 -3.46 20.13 16.01
CA TYR A 297 -2.55 19.50 15.05
C TYR A 297 -3.33 18.73 13.96
N ALA A 298 -4.31 17.90 14.37
CA ALA A 298 -5.15 17.17 13.44
C ALA A 298 -5.87 18.11 12.48
N THR A 299 -6.44 19.19 12.99
CA THR A 299 -7.17 20.19 12.19
C THR A 299 -6.30 20.78 11.11
N GLU A 300 -5.13 21.29 11.49
CA GLU A 300 -4.23 21.96 10.56
C GLU A 300 -3.60 21.00 9.55
N PHE A 301 -3.17 19.82 10.03
CA PHE A 301 -2.61 18.78 9.15
C PHE A 301 -3.63 18.35 8.10
N VAL A 302 -4.86 18.01 8.51
CA VAL A 302 -5.91 17.54 7.62
C VAL A 302 -6.30 18.61 6.60
N GLN A 303 -6.48 19.86 7.05
CA GLN A 303 -6.79 20.96 6.15
C GLN A 303 -5.67 21.20 5.12
N GLY A 304 -4.41 21.08 5.53
CA GLY A 304 -3.29 21.14 4.61
C GLY A 304 -3.29 19.99 3.63
N PHE A 305 -3.44 18.77 4.14
CA PHE A 305 -3.34 17.53 3.35
C PHE A 305 -4.45 17.39 2.29
N GLN A 306 -5.66 17.81 2.64
CA GLN A 306 -6.83 17.60 1.77
C GLN A 306 -7.11 18.72 0.78
N ASN A 307 -6.70 19.97 1.08
CA ASN A 307 -7.14 21.12 0.32
C ASN A 307 -6.01 21.73 -0.50
N HIS A 308 -6.26 21.90 -1.79
CA HIS A 308 -5.38 22.66 -2.67
C HIS A 308 -5.96 24.06 -2.92
N PRO A 309 -5.20 25.15 -2.81
CA PRO A 309 -5.71 26.51 -2.98
C PRO A 309 -6.29 26.77 -4.37
N ASP A 310 -5.74 26.13 -5.41
CA ASP A 310 -6.19 26.29 -6.79
C ASP A 310 -7.36 25.37 -7.17
N ASP A 311 -7.73 24.39 -6.31
CA ASP A 311 -8.86 23.50 -6.53
C ASP A 311 -9.66 23.27 -5.24
N PRO A 312 -10.44 24.25 -4.81
CA PRO A 312 -11.18 24.18 -3.55
C PRO A 312 -12.38 23.22 -3.57
N ASN A 313 -12.74 22.70 -4.74
CA ASN A 313 -13.91 21.85 -4.92
C ASN A 313 -13.59 20.34 -4.85
N HIS A 314 -12.32 19.97 -4.92
CA HIS A 314 -11.88 18.57 -4.88
C HIS A 314 -10.81 18.36 -3.81
N LEU A 315 -10.87 17.20 -3.19
CA LEU A 315 -9.81 16.80 -2.26
C LEU A 315 -8.52 16.54 -3.04
N MET A 316 -7.41 17.09 -2.55
CA MET A 316 -6.08 16.80 -3.08
C MET A 316 -5.73 15.33 -2.84
N ALA A 317 -5.92 14.87 -1.62
CA ALA A 317 -5.83 13.46 -1.20
C ALA A 317 -6.75 13.25 0.01
N SER A 318 -7.10 12.01 0.32
CA SER A 318 -7.98 11.67 1.43
C SER A 318 -7.15 11.38 2.69
N ALA A 319 -7.23 12.25 3.70
CA ALA A 319 -6.66 12.00 5.02
C ALA A 319 -7.56 11.07 5.84
N CYS A 320 -6.96 10.39 6.83
CA CYS A 320 -7.67 9.48 7.71
C CYS A 320 -7.10 9.54 9.13
N CYS A 321 -7.78 10.23 10.02
CA CYS A 321 -7.37 10.29 11.43
C CYS A 321 -7.46 8.92 12.09
N LYS A 322 -6.41 8.53 12.83
CA LYS A 322 -6.31 7.18 13.42
C LYS A 322 -5.72 7.21 14.82
N HIS A 323 -5.95 6.20 15.62
CA HIS A 323 -6.84 5.04 15.53
C HIS A 323 -8.01 5.27 16.49
N TYR A 324 -9.22 5.34 16.03
CA TYR A 324 -10.40 5.60 16.84
C TYR A 324 -10.85 4.32 17.56
N VAL A 325 -10.73 4.21 18.88
CA VAL A 325 -10.27 5.16 19.88
C VAL A 325 -9.49 4.43 21.01
N ALA A 326 -8.73 5.21 21.78
CA ALA A 326 -8.02 4.70 22.97
C ALA A 326 -6.94 3.64 22.68
N ASN A 327 -6.29 3.71 21.53
CA ASN A 327 -5.14 2.91 21.18
C ASN A 327 -3.87 3.56 21.73
N SER A 328 -3.22 2.90 22.70
CA SER A 328 -1.95 3.34 23.31
C SER A 328 -1.07 2.15 23.72
N MET A 329 -1.20 1.03 23.02
CA MET A 329 -0.41 -0.18 23.24
C MET A 329 -0.23 -0.93 21.91
N GLU A 330 0.95 -1.49 21.68
CA GLU A 330 1.24 -2.38 20.55
C GLU A 330 1.33 -3.83 20.98
N ASN A 331 2.51 -4.22 21.44
CA ASN A 331 2.79 -5.58 21.90
C ASN A 331 3.47 -5.50 23.26
N THR A 332 2.96 -6.23 24.24
CA THR A 332 3.59 -6.38 25.55
C THR A 332 3.81 -7.85 25.85
N ARG A 333 4.99 -8.18 26.39
CA ARG A 333 5.24 -9.47 26.99
C ARG A 333 5.47 -9.26 28.48
N GLN A 334 4.61 -9.82 29.32
CA GLN A 334 4.79 -9.83 30.76
C GLN A 334 4.49 -11.24 31.27
N GLN A 335 5.46 -11.89 31.92
CA GLN A 335 5.30 -13.16 32.64
C GLN A 335 4.48 -14.24 31.90
N ASN A 336 4.90 -14.63 30.70
CA ASN A 336 4.24 -15.64 29.86
C ASN A 336 2.88 -15.25 29.25
N THR A 337 2.38 -14.04 29.47
CA THR A 337 1.24 -13.48 28.73
C THR A 337 1.73 -12.49 27.71
N SER A 338 1.33 -12.68 26.44
CA SER A 338 1.53 -11.69 25.40
C SER A 338 0.19 -11.00 25.12
N TRP A 339 0.15 -9.70 25.32
CA TRP A 339 -0.98 -8.87 24.94
C TRP A 339 -0.54 -8.03 23.74
N ASN A 340 -1.44 -7.85 22.81
CA ASN A 340 -1.19 -7.05 21.63
C ASN A 340 -2.37 -6.10 21.36
N ARG A 341 -2.20 -5.21 20.41
CA ARG A 341 -3.20 -4.20 20.06
C ARG A 341 -4.55 -4.77 19.63
N HIS A 342 -4.65 -6.06 19.31
CA HIS A 342 -5.88 -6.73 18.92
C HIS A 342 -6.67 -7.29 20.12
N ASP A 343 -6.00 -7.51 21.24
CA ASP A 343 -6.54 -8.32 22.35
C ASP A 343 -6.91 -7.49 23.59
N PHE A 344 -6.47 -6.24 23.71
CA PHE A 344 -6.71 -5.49 24.92
C PHE A 344 -8.08 -4.80 24.94
N ASN A 345 -8.58 -4.61 26.14
CA ASN A 345 -9.80 -3.87 26.42
C ASN A 345 -9.46 -2.62 27.24
N ALA A 346 -9.54 -1.46 26.62
CA ALA A 346 -9.30 -0.18 27.27
C ALA A 346 -10.46 0.11 28.27
N LYS A 347 -10.16 0.07 29.56
CA LYS A 347 -11.12 0.42 30.61
C LYS A 347 -11.02 1.91 30.90
N ILE A 348 -12.00 2.68 30.46
CA ILE A 348 -11.98 4.14 30.49
C ILE A 348 -13.27 4.62 31.11
N THR A 349 -13.19 5.64 31.99
CA THR A 349 -14.38 6.31 32.47
C THR A 349 -15.08 7.07 31.36
N GLN A 350 -16.39 7.29 31.47
CA GLN A 350 -17.12 8.08 30.48
C GLN A 350 -16.58 9.51 30.40
N GLN A 351 -16.16 10.07 31.53
CA GLN A 351 -15.56 11.40 31.61
C GLN A 351 -14.23 11.43 30.83
N ASP A 352 -13.29 10.53 31.11
CA ASP A 352 -12.00 10.50 30.40
C ASP A 352 -12.18 10.29 28.90
N LEU A 353 -13.15 9.45 28.53
CA LEU A 353 -13.44 9.20 27.12
C LEU A 353 -13.83 10.51 26.40
N VAL A 354 -14.73 11.28 27.00
CA VAL A 354 -15.24 12.54 26.40
C VAL A 354 -14.23 13.68 26.53
N ASP A 355 -13.64 13.86 27.72
CA ASP A 355 -12.79 15.01 28.00
C ASP A 355 -11.36 14.88 27.46
N SER A 356 -10.94 13.67 27.09
CA SER A 356 -9.58 13.40 26.63
C SER A 356 -9.53 12.66 25.29
N TYR A 357 -9.95 11.39 25.26
CA TYR A 357 -9.71 10.52 24.13
C TYR A 357 -10.46 10.90 22.86
N MET A 358 -11.68 11.45 22.97
CA MET A 358 -12.49 11.84 21.83
C MET A 358 -12.19 13.25 21.31
N VAL A 359 -11.58 14.11 22.12
CA VAL A 359 -11.32 15.52 21.74
C VAL A 359 -10.53 15.67 20.43
N PRO A 360 -9.40 14.96 20.21
CA PRO A 360 -8.68 15.06 18.95
C PRO A 360 -9.51 14.58 17.76
N PHE A 361 -10.29 13.52 17.91
CA PHE A 361 -11.13 12.99 16.84
C PHE A 361 -12.30 13.92 16.52
N GLN A 362 -12.92 14.53 17.52
CA GLN A 362 -13.94 15.53 17.31
C GLN A 362 -13.37 16.72 16.50
N ALA A 363 -12.22 17.23 16.90
CA ALA A 363 -11.55 18.32 16.18
C ALA A 363 -11.21 17.92 14.74
N CYS A 364 -10.70 16.70 14.54
CA CYS A 364 -10.40 16.17 13.22
C CYS A 364 -11.63 16.14 12.29
N VAL A 365 -12.78 15.71 12.81
CA VAL A 365 -14.04 15.63 12.06
C VAL A 365 -14.67 17.01 11.87
N GLU A 366 -14.88 17.74 12.95
CA GLU A 366 -15.69 18.96 12.94
C GLU A 366 -14.92 20.16 12.37
N LYS A 367 -13.63 20.30 12.70
CA LYS A 367 -12.78 21.41 12.25
C LYS A 367 -11.93 21.01 11.04
N GLY A 368 -11.27 19.86 11.09
CA GLY A 368 -10.41 19.35 10.02
C GLY A 368 -11.19 18.92 8.78
N LYS A 369 -12.46 18.52 8.94
CA LYS A 369 -13.29 17.98 7.86
C LYS A 369 -12.66 16.79 7.17
N VAL A 370 -12.08 15.91 7.97
CA VAL A 370 -11.41 14.70 7.48
C VAL A 370 -12.36 13.81 6.69
N SER A 371 -11.86 13.24 5.61
CA SER A 371 -12.68 12.37 4.73
C SER A 371 -12.94 10.98 5.32
N SER A 372 -12.07 10.50 6.22
CA SER A 372 -12.22 9.17 6.82
C SER A 372 -11.58 9.05 8.21
N LEU A 373 -11.95 8.00 8.94
CA LEU A 373 -11.38 7.61 10.22
C LEU A 373 -11.00 6.13 10.18
N MET A 374 -9.88 5.78 10.82
CA MET A 374 -9.51 4.38 11.05
C MET A 374 -9.90 3.98 12.48
N CYS A 375 -10.72 2.95 12.62
CA CYS A 375 -11.02 2.33 13.91
C CYS A 375 -9.78 1.65 14.49
N SER A 376 -9.63 1.68 15.79
CA SER A 376 -8.64 0.87 16.51
C SER A 376 -9.08 -0.60 16.60
N TYR A 377 -8.12 -1.48 16.82
CA TYR A 377 -8.42 -2.91 16.99
C TYR A 377 -8.96 -3.25 18.36
N ASN A 378 -8.58 -2.48 19.39
CA ASN A 378 -8.90 -2.76 20.77
C ASN A 378 -10.38 -2.55 21.08
N SER A 379 -10.85 -3.27 22.09
CA SER A 379 -12.14 -2.98 22.71
C SER A 379 -12.05 -1.77 23.63
N VAL A 380 -13.17 -1.09 23.82
CA VAL A 380 -13.36 -0.04 24.82
C VAL A 380 -14.53 -0.42 25.73
N ASN A 381 -14.25 -0.59 27.03
CA ASN A 381 -15.24 -0.99 28.05
C ASN A 381 -16.01 -2.27 27.67
N GLY A 382 -15.35 -3.20 27.01
CA GLY A 382 -15.90 -4.50 26.62
C GLY A 382 -16.74 -4.50 25.34
N LYS A 383 -16.67 -3.43 24.57
CA LYS A 383 -17.37 -3.31 23.28
C LYS A 383 -16.36 -3.13 22.15
#